data_786302a716bce6957e334761846d2b9c
#
_entry.id   786302a716bce6957e334761846d2b9c
#
_cell.length_a   1.000
_cell.length_b   1.000
_cell.length_c   1.000
_cell.angle_alpha   90.00
_cell.angle_beta   90.00
_cell.angle_gamma   90.00
#
_symmetry.space_group_name_H-M   'P 1'
#
loop_
_entity.id
_entity.type
_entity.pdbx_description
1 polymer ?
#
loop_
_entity_poly.entity_id
_entity_poly.type
_entity_poly.pdbx_seq_one_letter_code
_entity_poly.pdbx_strand_id
1 'polypeptide(L)'
;MLRSLVGSEMCIRDRYKDVYKFKDDIFKNVSKNINLQDKIFSSFLDDSLIRKHITFLILKDINQKPWNEWDNVYQEYSDDLFDKLITENTELVNFHVLTQYEFFNQWESLKKYANDKNVQILGDIPIYVNHDSADVWLNKEMFELDETGNMELVSGAVPDSFNMEGQIWGNALYRWDLHKEDDFKYWKEKLNKSLDLYDYLRIDHFIGFFKYWSIPKGESALNGYWREGPRFNFFEEISKDVNLTKLLAEDLGVILKETKQVLEEYNIPGMKVLQQRIPDSDEGLPYLGDSDVVDKKSLFEEASDDYFEETHPRSWEFSLAAYTGTHDSPTTKEWFDEVNKSKYENFLDYSQTLDNKFDNDVWNFISLVWESNCQLAITTVQDLLELDSKARFNIPGTSENNWIWRLDNFESLKGVTDSLNALNHSTNRN
;
A
#
# COMPACT_ATOMS: atom_id res chain seq x y z
N MET A 1 31.40 0.75 3.13
CA MET A 1 31.20 2.12 3.62
C MET A 1 29.78 2.41 4.12
N LEU A 2 28.73 1.82 3.52
CA LEU A 2 27.34 2.03 3.98
C LEU A 2 26.98 1.30 5.30
N ARG A 3 27.68 0.22 5.68
CA ARG A 3 27.43 -0.49 6.95
C ARG A 3 27.74 0.31 8.22
N SER A 4 28.58 1.34 8.14
CA SER A 4 28.90 2.19 9.30
C SER A 4 27.90 3.32 9.54
N LEU A 5 26.96 3.55 8.60
CA LEU A 5 25.93 4.59 8.72
C LEU A 5 24.63 4.08 9.31
N VAL A 6 24.39 2.75 9.30
CA VAL A 6 23.21 2.10 9.87
C VAL A 6 23.25 2.04 11.41
N GLY A 7 24.42 2.25 12.01
CA GLY A 7 24.61 2.23 13.47
C GLY A 7 24.83 3.59 14.12
N SER A 8 24.76 4.69 13.35
CA SER A 8 24.86 6.02 13.93
C SER A 8 23.47 6.53 14.34
N GLU A 9 23.44 7.33 15.39
CA GLU A 9 22.24 8.00 15.93
C GLU A 9 21.38 8.78 14.89
N MET A 10 21.79 8.81 13.60
CA MET A 10 21.06 9.43 12.51
C MET A 10 19.81 8.65 12.03
N CYS A 11 19.65 7.40 12.46
CA CYS A 11 18.45 6.59 12.14
C CYS A 11 17.37 6.68 13.23
N ILE A 12 17.51 7.57 14.19
CA ILE A 12 16.56 7.81 15.24
C ILE A 12 15.39 8.63 14.69
N ARG A 13 14.19 8.31 15.15
CA ARG A 13 12.91 9.00 14.92
C ARG A 13 13.07 10.45 14.44
N ASP A 14 12.26 10.87 13.48
CA ASP A 14 12.02 12.28 13.12
C ASP A 14 13.11 13.01 12.32
N ARG A 15 14.18 12.32 11.87
CA ARG A 15 15.27 12.99 11.14
C ARG A 15 15.29 12.70 9.63
N TYR A 16 14.15 12.41 9.01
CA TYR A 16 14.10 12.19 7.57
C TYR A 16 14.73 13.33 6.77
N LYS A 17 14.46 14.58 7.13
CA LYS A 17 15.05 15.76 6.46
C LYS A 17 16.58 15.74 6.50
N ASP A 18 17.16 15.39 7.65
CA ASP A 18 18.62 15.33 7.80
C ASP A 18 19.20 14.16 6.99
N VAL A 19 18.53 13.00 7.00
CA VAL A 19 18.92 11.81 6.23
C VAL A 19 18.85 12.09 4.73
N TYR A 20 17.76 12.70 4.24
CA TYR A 20 17.63 13.12 2.85
C TYR A 20 18.75 14.07 2.45
N LYS A 21 18.94 15.15 3.21
CA LYS A 21 19.99 16.11 2.93
C LYS A 21 21.37 15.47 2.88
N PHE A 22 21.70 14.61 3.85
CA PHE A 22 22.97 13.90 3.89
C PHE A 22 23.17 12.98 2.68
N LYS A 23 22.15 12.20 2.32
CA LYS A 23 22.21 11.31 1.14
C LYS A 23 22.32 12.12 -0.14
N ASP A 24 21.53 13.17 -0.30
CA ASP A 24 21.58 14.06 -1.46
C ASP A 24 22.97 14.66 -1.65
N ASP A 25 23.61 15.14 -0.58
CA ASP A 25 24.96 15.71 -0.64
C ASP A 25 25.98 14.66 -1.11
N ILE A 26 25.87 13.40 -0.65
CA ILE A 26 26.70 12.29 -1.11
C ILE A 26 26.46 12.01 -2.60
N PHE A 27 25.20 11.80 -3.00
CA PHE A 27 24.85 11.46 -4.38
C PHE A 27 25.21 12.59 -5.35
N LYS A 28 24.98 13.87 -4.99
CA LYS A 28 25.42 15.04 -5.77
C LYS A 28 26.94 15.08 -5.96
N ASN A 29 27.70 14.69 -4.96
CA ASN A 29 29.16 14.65 -5.09
C ASN A 29 29.66 13.49 -5.94
N VAL A 30 29.07 12.30 -5.81
CA VAL A 30 29.45 11.11 -6.59
C VAL A 30 29.03 11.25 -8.04
N SER A 31 27.84 11.80 -8.30
CA SER A 31 27.27 11.94 -9.65
C SER A 31 28.10 12.84 -10.58
N LYS A 32 28.92 13.74 -10.05
CA LYS A 32 29.83 14.58 -10.84
C LYS A 32 30.87 13.79 -11.64
N ASN A 33 31.15 12.56 -11.22
CA ASN A 33 32.21 11.72 -11.79
C ASN A 33 31.65 10.55 -12.61
N ILE A 34 30.33 10.42 -12.77
CA ILE A 34 29.77 9.37 -13.61
C ILE A 34 29.78 9.78 -15.09
N ASN A 35 29.90 8.76 -15.95
CA ASN A 35 29.77 8.92 -17.40
C ASN A 35 28.59 8.06 -17.85
N LEU A 36 27.55 8.70 -18.39
CA LEU A 36 26.33 8.01 -18.85
C LEU A 36 26.59 7.07 -20.06
N GLN A 37 27.74 7.22 -20.73
CA GLN A 37 28.18 6.31 -21.79
C GLN A 37 28.75 4.99 -21.24
N ASP A 38 29.05 4.92 -19.95
CA ASP A 38 29.49 3.67 -19.35
C ASP A 38 28.37 2.63 -19.47
N LYS A 39 28.74 1.40 -19.84
CA LYS A 39 27.79 0.32 -20.15
C LYS A 39 26.73 0.11 -19.08
N ILE A 40 27.06 0.30 -17.81
CA ILE A 40 26.12 0.12 -16.69
C ILE A 40 24.96 1.13 -16.74
N PHE A 41 25.27 2.41 -16.99
CA PHE A 41 24.25 3.46 -17.05
C PHE A 41 23.51 3.46 -18.39
N SER A 42 24.24 3.25 -19.51
CA SER A 42 23.59 3.18 -20.81
C SER A 42 22.59 2.02 -20.89
N SER A 43 22.96 0.82 -20.39
CA SER A 43 22.03 -0.31 -20.33
C SER A 43 20.85 -0.06 -19.38
N PHE A 44 21.05 0.66 -18.28
CA PHE A 44 19.96 1.05 -17.36
C PHE A 44 18.98 2.02 -18.06
N LEU A 45 19.52 2.92 -18.87
CA LEU A 45 18.73 3.88 -19.65
C LEU A 45 18.10 3.28 -20.93
N ASP A 46 18.39 2.02 -21.29
CA ASP A 46 17.66 1.33 -22.37
C ASP A 46 16.20 1.04 -21.97
N ASP A 47 15.87 0.96 -20.67
CA ASP A 47 14.49 0.89 -20.23
C ASP A 47 13.78 2.24 -20.39
N SER A 48 12.78 2.27 -21.29
CA SER A 48 12.04 3.49 -21.61
C SER A 48 11.26 4.06 -20.42
N LEU A 49 10.78 3.21 -19.49
CA LEU A 49 10.06 3.67 -18.30
C LEU A 49 11.02 4.38 -17.33
N ILE A 50 12.24 3.87 -17.21
CA ILE A 50 13.29 4.52 -16.42
C ILE A 50 13.62 5.90 -16.99
N ARG A 51 13.82 6.02 -18.30
CA ARG A 51 14.06 7.34 -18.95
C ARG A 51 12.92 8.32 -18.70
N LYS A 52 11.69 7.87 -18.89
CA LYS A 52 10.49 8.68 -18.67
C LYS A 52 10.39 9.16 -17.23
N HIS A 53 10.60 8.26 -16.28
CA HIS A 53 10.58 8.59 -14.84
C HIS A 53 11.68 9.60 -14.49
N ILE A 54 12.92 9.37 -14.92
CA ILE A 54 14.04 10.29 -14.69
C ILE A 54 13.76 11.67 -15.32
N THR A 55 13.18 11.70 -16.53
CA THR A 55 12.76 12.96 -17.17
C THR A 55 11.79 13.73 -16.27
N PHE A 56 10.78 13.07 -15.73
CA PHE A 56 9.83 13.69 -14.81
C PHE A 56 10.53 14.27 -13.57
N LEU A 57 11.43 13.52 -12.92
CA LEU A 57 12.18 13.98 -11.76
C LEU A 57 13.03 15.22 -12.06
N ILE A 58 13.73 15.24 -13.20
CA ILE A 58 14.52 16.38 -13.64
C ILE A 58 13.63 17.60 -13.86
N LEU A 59 12.50 17.43 -14.53
CA LEU A 59 11.55 18.53 -14.80
C LEU A 59 10.92 19.04 -13.51
N LYS A 60 10.66 18.18 -12.55
CA LYS A 60 10.21 18.57 -11.18
C LYS A 60 11.23 19.46 -10.50
N ASP A 61 12.51 19.09 -10.56
CA ASP A 61 13.58 19.88 -9.96
C ASP A 61 13.79 21.22 -10.66
N ILE A 62 13.64 21.27 -11.97
CA ILE A 62 13.80 22.52 -12.75
C ILE A 62 12.62 23.48 -12.48
N ASN A 63 11.40 22.97 -12.53
CA ASN A 63 10.21 23.83 -12.51
C ASN A 63 9.71 24.12 -11.09
N GLN A 64 9.94 23.25 -10.10
CA GLN A 64 9.45 23.38 -8.72
C GLN A 64 7.92 23.62 -8.62
N LYS A 65 7.16 23.11 -9.58
CA LYS A 65 5.71 23.24 -9.72
C LYS A 65 5.08 21.90 -10.05
N PRO A 66 3.76 21.73 -9.90
CA PRO A 66 3.02 20.61 -10.46
C PRO A 66 3.20 20.55 -11.98
N TRP A 67 3.17 19.33 -12.55
CA TRP A 67 3.45 19.12 -13.98
C TRP A 67 2.49 19.87 -14.91
N ASN A 68 1.23 20.04 -14.54
CA ASN A 68 0.23 20.75 -15.32
C ASN A 68 0.44 22.28 -15.38
N GLU A 69 1.33 22.82 -14.55
CA GLU A 69 1.77 24.22 -14.57
C GLU A 69 3.11 24.39 -15.31
N TRP A 70 3.68 23.35 -15.89
CA TRP A 70 4.91 23.46 -16.67
C TRP A 70 4.66 24.10 -18.03
N ASP A 71 5.70 24.68 -18.61
CA ASP A 71 5.65 25.16 -19.99
C ASP A 71 5.26 24.02 -20.96
N ASN A 72 4.53 24.34 -22.01
CA ASN A 72 3.97 23.37 -22.95
C ASN A 72 5.01 22.39 -23.51
N VAL A 73 6.27 22.82 -23.66
CA VAL A 73 7.38 21.97 -24.14
C VAL A 73 7.76 20.85 -23.16
N TYR A 74 7.32 20.91 -21.92
CA TYR A 74 7.59 19.93 -20.86
C TYR A 74 6.36 19.11 -20.48
N GLN A 75 5.21 19.41 -21.05
CA GLN A 75 3.99 18.70 -20.71
C GLN A 75 3.87 17.32 -21.37
N GLU A 76 4.75 16.99 -22.31
CA GLU A 76 4.81 15.70 -22.98
C GLU A 76 6.23 15.16 -23.03
N TYR A 77 6.34 13.85 -22.80
CA TYR A 77 7.61 13.16 -22.94
C TYR A 77 7.97 12.99 -24.43
N SER A 78 9.25 13.20 -24.75
CA SER A 78 9.88 12.71 -25.98
C SER A 78 11.34 12.34 -25.71
N ASP A 79 11.90 11.45 -26.53
CA ASP A 79 13.33 11.13 -26.41
C ASP A 79 14.20 12.36 -26.73
N ASP A 80 13.78 13.22 -27.65
CA ASP A 80 14.46 14.51 -27.95
C ASP A 80 14.50 15.43 -26.69
N LEU A 81 13.43 15.44 -25.89
CA LEU A 81 13.41 16.19 -24.63
C LEU A 81 14.42 15.62 -23.64
N PHE A 82 14.49 14.29 -23.50
CA PHE A 82 15.47 13.63 -22.62
C PHE A 82 16.91 13.96 -23.07
N ASP A 83 17.22 13.84 -24.37
CA ASP A 83 18.55 14.14 -24.92
C ASP A 83 18.94 15.61 -24.72
N LYS A 84 17.97 16.52 -24.85
CA LYS A 84 18.15 17.93 -24.56
C LYS A 84 18.49 18.14 -23.06
N LEU A 85 17.76 17.49 -22.16
CA LEU A 85 18.02 17.58 -20.71
C LEU A 85 19.41 17.04 -20.35
N ILE A 86 19.88 15.94 -20.97
CA ILE A 86 21.26 15.44 -20.80
C ILE A 86 22.28 16.53 -21.14
N THR A 87 22.05 17.27 -22.19
CA THR A 87 22.98 18.30 -22.69
C THR A 87 22.95 19.57 -21.83
N GLU A 88 21.76 20.03 -21.45
CA GLU A 88 21.56 21.31 -20.77
C GLU A 88 21.66 21.21 -19.24
N ASN A 89 21.43 20.02 -18.66
CA ASN A 89 21.34 19.79 -17.20
C ASN A 89 22.13 18.55 -16.77
N THR A 90 23.30 18.33 -17.34
CA THR A 90 24.14 17.13 -17.14
C THR A 90 24.30 16.72 -15.67
N GLU A 91 24.59 17.66 -14.78
CA GLU A 91 24.77 17.34 -13.35
C GLU A 91 23.51 16.78 -12.70
N LEU A 92 22.33 17.36 -13.05
CA LEU A 92 21.05 16.94 -12.52
C LEU A 92 20.62 15.58 -13.07
N VAL A 93 20.83 15.37 -14.39
CA VAL A 93 20.60 14.08 -15.03
C VAL A 93 21.46 13.00 -14.40
N ASN A 94 22.76 13.25 -14.23
CA ASN A 94 23.69 12.33 -13.61
C ASN A 94 23.26 11.98 -12.17
N PHE A 95 22.80 12.96 -11.41
CA PHE A 95 22.29 12.75 -10.05
C PHE A 95 21.08 11.79 -10.03
N HIS A 96 20.06 12.03 -10.86
CA HIS A 96 18.87 11.19 -10.91
C HIS A 96 19.17 9.80 -11.47
N VAL A 97 19.97 9.70 -12.52
CA VAL A 97 20.39 8.40 -13.08
C VAL A 97 21.12 7.57 -12.02
N LEU A 98 22.11 8.16 -11.34
CA LEU A 98 22.85 7.46 -10.30
C LEU A 98 21.95 7.03 -9.14
N THR A 99 21.07 7.91 -8.70
CA THR A 99 20.18 7.64 -7.55
C THR A 99 19.21 6.49 -7.86
N GLN A 100 18.60 6.50 -9.05
CA GLN A 100 17.70 5.43 -9.47
C GLN A 100 18.45 4.13 -9.71
N TYR A 101 19.60 4.17 -10.39
CA TYR A 101 20.43 2.99 -10.62
C TYR A 101 20.84 2.31 -9.30
N GLU A 102 21.33 3.08 -8.34
CA GLU A 102 21.76 2.55 -7.03
C GLU A 102 20.57 2.02 -6.23
N PHE A 103 19.41 2.65 -6.32
CA PHE A 103 18.19 2.12 -5.68
C PHE A 103 17.83 0.74 -6.23
N PHE A 104 17.72 0.58 -7.55
CA PHE A 104 17.37 -0.70 -8.17
C PHE A 104 18.41 -1.78 -7.89
N ASN A 105 19.70 -1.45 -8.01
CA ASN A 105 20.79 -2.37 -7.74
C ASN A 105 20.80 -2.87 -6.27
N GLN A 106 20.58 -1.97 -5.32
CA GLN A 106 20.50 -2.33 -3.91
C GLN A 106 19.24 -3.12 -3.58
N TRP A 107 18.11 -2.75 -4.18
CA TRP A 107 16.85 -3.47 -4.01
C TRP A 107 16.93 -4.89 -4.55
N GLU A 108 17.44 -5.08 -5.76
CA GLU A 108 17.63 -6.40 -6.38
C GLU A 108 18.54 -7.28 -5.51
N SER A 109 19.63 -6.70 -5.02
CA SER A 109 20.55 -7.39 -4.11
C SER A 109 19.87 -7.82 -2.81
N LEU A 110 19.02 -6.96 -2.23
CA LEU A 110 18.26 -7.25 -1.02
C LEU A 110 17.20 -8.32 -1.28
N LYS A 111 16.40 -8.20 -2.36
CA LYS A 111 15.40 -9.19 -2.75
C LYS A 111 16.05 -10.56 -2.95
N LYS A 112 17.15 -10.60 -3.71
CA LYS A 112 17.90 -11.84 -3.90
C LYS A 112 18.39 -12.44 -2.57
N TYR A 113 18.95 -11.63 -1.67
CA TYR A 113 19.39 -12.10 -0.36
C TYR A 113 18.23 -12.68 0.46
N ALA A 114 17.07 -12.06 0.44
CA ALA A 114 15.86 -12.56 1.11
C ALA A 114 15.42 -13.90 0.51
N ASN A 115 15.29 -13.96 -0.82
CA ASN A 115 14.86 -15.17 -1.53
C ASN A 115 15.84 -16.34 -1.36
N ASP A 116 17.16 -16.09 -1.36
CA ASP A 116 18.19 -17.11 -1.08
C ASP A 116 18.04 -17.72 0.35
N LYS A 117 17.26 -17.07 1.22
CA LYS A 117 16.91 -17.55 2.57
C LYS A 117 15.46 -18.00 2.70
N ASN A 118 14.78 -18.22 1.58
CA ASN A 118 13.36 -18.56 1.52
C ASN A 118 12.43 -17.50 2.17
N VAL A 119 12.85 -16.25 2.20
CA VAL A 119 12.03 -15.11 2.61
C VAL A 119 11.53 -14.40 1.37
N GLN A 120 10.21 -14.30 1.22
CA GLN A 120 9.56 -13.59 0.13
C GLN A 120 9.15 -12.19 0.58
N ILE A 121 9.11 -11.27 -0.37
CA ILE A 121 8.76 -9.87 -0.12
C ILE A 121 7.38 -9.60 -0.69
N LEU A 122 6.42 -9.25 0.17
CA LEU A 122 5.11 -8.75 -0.19
C LEU A 122 5.17 -7.23 -0.26
N GLY A 123 5.04 -6.68 -1.46
CA GLY A 123 4.93 -5.23 -1.69
C GLY A 123 3.51 -4.73 -1.50
N ASP A 124 3.34 -3.42 -1.53
CA ASP A 124 2.06 -2.75 -1.41
C ASP A 124 1.97 -1.58 -2.40
N ILE A 125 0.87 -1.50 -3.17
CA ILE A 125 0.61 -0.38 -4.06
C ILE A 125 -0.79 0.16 -3.83
N PRO A 126 -0.96 1.49 -3.84
CA PRO A 126 -2.29 2.08 -3.82
C PRO A 126 -2.96 1.93 -5.19
N ILE A 127 -4.29 1.78 -5.20
CA ILE A 127 -5.06 1.81 -6.45
C ILE A 127 -4.91 3.17 -7.15
N TYR A 128 -4.94 4.27 -6.40
CA TYR A 128 -4.81 5.61 -6.95
C TYR A 128 -3.38 6.12 -6.89
N VAL A 129 -3.06 7.05 -7.79
CA VAL A 129 -1.76 7.72 -7.87
C VAL A 129 -1.92 9.22 -7.66
N ASN A 130 -0.89 9.84 -7.11
CA ASN A 130 -0.88 11.29 -6.93
C ASN A 130 -0.97 12.00 -8.27
N HIS A 131 -1.78 13.06 -8.34
CA HIS A 131 -1.89 13.89 -9.55
C HIS A 131 -0.52 14.40 -10.03
N ASP A 132 0.32 14.87 -9.12
CA ASP A 132 1.66 15.37 -9.44
C ASP A 132 2.68 14.22 -9.42
N SER A 133 2.53 13.29 -10.36
CA SER A 133 3.34 12.09 -10.52
C SER A 133 3.72 11.84 -11.98
N ALA A 134 4.76 11.02 -12.18
CA ALA A 134 5.13 10.55 -13.50
C ALA A 134 4.02 9.71 -14.16
N ASP A 135 3.26 8.94 -13.35
CA ASP A 135 2.13 8.15 -13.83
C ASP A 135 1.09 9.03 -14.56
N VAL A 136 0.66 10.11 -13.91
CA VAL A 136 -0.37 11.00 -14.48
C VAL A 136 0.22 11.83 -15.61
N TRP A 137 1.42 12.36 -15.47
CA TRP A 137 2.07 13.16 -16.51
C TRP A 137 2.26 12.40 -17.82
N LEU A 138 2.62 11.10 -17.73
CA LEU A 138 2.85 10.24 -18.90
C LEU A 138 1.58 9.71 -19.56
N ASN A 139 0.49 9.63 -18.80
CA ASN A 139 -0.75 8.96 -19.22
C ASN A 139 -1.99 9.83 -18.92
N LYS A 140 -1.87 11.16 -19.09
CA LYS A 140 -2.92 12.11 -18.68
C LYS A 140 -4.30 11.83 -19.26
N GLU A 141 -4.36 11.28 -20.48
CA GLU A 141 -5.59 10.84 -21.13
C GLU A 141 -6.31 9.69 -20.38
N MET A 142 -5.57 8.91 -19.61
CA MET A 142 -6.10 7.80 -18.81
C MET A 142 -6.70 8.24 -17.47
N PHE A 143 -6.63 9.54 -17.15
CA PHE A 143 -7.13 10.14 -15.91
C PHE A 143 -8.21 11.19 -16.20
N GLU A 144 -9.09 11.39 -15.21
CA GLU A 144 -10.15 12.41 -15.29
C GLU A 144 -9.59 13.80 -15.02
N LEU A 145 -9.10 14.44 -16.07
CA LEU A 145 -8.52 15.77 -16.03
C LEU A 145 -9.25 16.68 -17.03
N ASP A 146 -9.29 17.97 -16.72
CA ASP A 146 -9.72 19.00 -17.68
C ASP A 146 -8.64 19.28 -18.74
N GLU A 147 -8.95 20.17 -19.70
CA GLU A 147 -8.04 20.54 -20.78
C GLU A 147 -6.71 21.19 -20.30
N THR A 148 -6.68 21.66 -19.04
CA THR A 148 -5.50 22.26 -18.39
C THR A 148 -4.76 21.29 -17.49
N GLY A 149 -5.19 20.03 -17.43
CA GLY A 149 -4.61 18.99 -16.61
C GLY A 149 -5.02 19.06 -15.13
N ASN A 150 -6.05 19.80 -14.78
CA ASN A 150 -6.57 19.84 -13.42
C ASN A 150 -7.62 18.76 -13.18
N MET A 151 -7.73 18.32 -11.93
CA MET A 151 -8.81 17.44 -11.49
C MET A 151 -10.07 18.25 -11.15
N GLU A 152 -11.23 17.81 -11.59
CA GLU A 152 -12.54 18.29 -11.12
C GLU A 152 -13.08 17.41 -9.99
N LEU A 153 -12.76 16.12 -10.04
CA LEU A 153 -13.10 15.12 -9.03
C LEU A 153 -11.81 14.51 -8.47
N VAL A 154 -11.87 14.11 -7.21
CA VAL A 154 -10.76 13.45 -6.52
C VAL A 154 -11.24 12.18 -5.81
N SER A 155 -10.30 11.27 -5.55
CA SER A 155 -10.56 10.06 -4.78
C SER A 155 -10.73 10.34 -3.30
N GLY A 156 -11.48 9.48 -2.64
CA GLY A 156 -11.67 9.49 -1.19
C GLY A 156 -12.40 8.27 -0.69
N ALA A 157 -12.83 8.30 0.56
CA ALA A 157 -13.66 7.29 1.18
C ALA A 157 -14.90 7.90 1.82
N VAL A 158 -15.98 7.12 1.84
CA VAL A 158 -17.21 7.47 2.55
C VAL A 158 -16.97 7.61 4.05
N PRO A 159 -17.81 8.35 4.77
CA PRO A 159 -17.85 8.27 6.23
C PRO A 159 -18.04 6.83 6.71
N ASP A 160 -17.20 6.43 7.66
CA ASP A 160 -17.23 5.11 8.29
C ASP A 160 -16.98 5.21 9.81
N SER A 161 -16.83 4.07 10.48
CA SER A 161 -16.52 4.01 11.91
C SER A 161 -15.11 4.55 12.26
N PHE A 162 -14.20 4.64 11.29
CA PHE A 162 -12.86 5.20 11.48
C PHE A 162 -12.83 6.71 11.32
N ASN A 163 -13.67 7.24 10.40
CA ASN A 163 -13.77 8.68 10.17
C ASN A 163 -15.20 9.07 9.76
N MET A 164 -15.93 9.64 10.71
CA MET A 164 -17.32 10.08 10.53
C MET A 164 -17.50 11.18 9.46
N GLU A 165 -16.44 11.88 9.09
CA GLU A 165 -16.46 12.92 8.05
C GLU A 165 -16.04 12.37 6.68
N GLY A 166 -15.66 11.08 6.60
CA GLY A 166 -15.06 10.48 5.42
C GLY A 166 -13.61 10.94 5.22
N GLN A 167 -13.00 10.51 4.13
CA GLN A 167 -11.61 10.84 3.82
C GLN A 167 -11.49 11.44 2.42
N ILE A 168 -10.68 12.48 2.28
CA ILE A 168 -10.30 13.07 1.00
C ILE A 168 -8.85 12.64 0.74
N TRP A 169 -8.64 11.71 -0.20
CA TRP A 169 -7.29 11.29 -0.58
C TRP A 169 -6.65 12.20 -1.61
N GLY A 170 -7.47 12.88 -2.42
CA GLY A 170 -7.02 13.91 -3.33
C GLY A 170 -6.28 13.41 -4.58
N ASN A 171 -6.35 12.12 -4.88
CA ASN A 171 -5.70 11.52 -6.04
C ASN A 171 -6.58 11.63 -7.30
N ALA A 172 -5.94 11.52 -8.48
CA ALA A 172 -6.63 11.50 -9.75
C ALA A 172 -7.47 10.23 -9.93
N LEU A 173 -8.66 10.38 -10.52
CA LEU A 173 -9.54 9.27 -10.87
C LEU A 173 -9.22 8.77 -12.29
N TYR A 174 -9.48 7.48 -12.54
CA TYR A 174 -9.22 6.85 -13.82
C TYR A 174 -10.37 7.01 -14.81
N ARG A 175 -10.05 7.20 -16.06
CA ARG A 175 -10.98 7.06 -17.18
C ARG A 175 -11.07 5.60 -17.60
N TRP A 176 -11.87 4.84 -16.85
CA TRP A 176 -12.00 3.39 -17.05
C TRP A 176 -12.51 3.00 -18.44
N ASP A 177 -13.24 3.88 -19.12
CA ASP A 177 -13.65 3.76 -20.50
C ASP A 177 -12.43 3.64 -21.44
N LEU A 178 -11.48 4.56 -21.34
CA LEU A 178 -10.26 4.56 -22.14
C LEU A 178 -9.30 3.44 -21.77
N HIS A 179 -9.17 3.13 -20.47
CA HIS A 179 -8.40 1.97 -20.04
C HIS A 179 -8.93 0.67 -20.65
N LYS A 180 -10.24 0.53 -20.79
CA LYS A 180 -10.85 -0.63 -21.43
C LYS A 180 -10.59 -0.67 -22.94
N GLU A 181 -10.58 0.49 -23.60
CA GLU A 181 -10.31 0.59 -25.04
C GLU A 181 -8.87 0.19 -25.41
N ASP A 182 -7.91 0.36 -24.49
CA ASP A 182 -6.51 -0.03 -24.69
C ASP A 182 -6.13 -1.36 -23.98
N ASP A 183 -7.14 -2.20 -23.67
CA ASP A 183 -6.96 -3.48 -22.99
C ASP A 183 -6.23 -3.37 -21.62
N PHE A 184 -6.45 -2.28 -20.90
CA PHE A 184 -5.84 -1.98 -19.59
C PHE A 184 -4.31 -2.03 -19.58
N LYS A 185 -3.68 -1.63 -20.65
CA LYS A 185 -2.23 -1.68 -20.85
C LYS A 185 -1.45 -1.02 -19.71
N TYR A 186 -1.87 0.19 -19.27
CA TYR A 186 -1.25 0.88 -18.13
C TYR A 186 -1.21 -0.01 -16.88
N TRP A 187 -2.32 -0.68 -16.56
CA TRP A 187 -2.42 -1.53 -15.39
C TRP A 187 -1.61 -2.81 -15.52
N LYS A 188 -1.57 -3.43 -16.70
CA LYS A 188 -0.71 -4.59 -16.99
C LYS A 188 0.77 -4.23 -16.79
N GLU A 189 1.20 -3.09 -17.30
CA GLU A 189 2.57 -2.61 -17.12
C GLU A 189 2.87 -2.30 -15.65
N LYS A 190 1.99 -1.59 -14.94
CA LYS A 190 2.14 -1.23 -13.53
C LYS A 190 2.25 -2.48 -12.64
N LEU A 191 1.35 -3.44 -12.82
CA LEU A 191 1.33 -4.67 -12.01
C LEU A 191 2.56 -5.54 -12.28
N ASN A 192 2.94 -5.75 -13.55
CA ASN A 192 4.11 -6.53 -13.89
C ASN A 192 5.40 -5.88 -13.36
N LYS A 193 5.58 -4.57 -13.53
CA LYS A 193 6.75 -3.85 -12.96
C LYS A 193 6.78 -3.92 -11.43
N SER A 194 5.64 -3.87 -10.76
CA SER A 194 5.58 -4.06 -9.31
C SER A 194 5.95 -5.50 -8.91
N LEU A 195 5.52 -6.51 -9.66
CA LEU A 195 5.87 -7.92 -9.44
C LEU A 195 7.33 -8.25 -9.81
N ASP A 196 8.00 -7.44 -10.64
CA ASP A 196 9.45 -7.51 -10.81
C ASP A 196 10.18 -7.09 -9.51
N LEU A 197 9.64 -6.10 -8.81
CA LEU A 197 10.23 -5.61 -7.55
C LEU A 197 9.91 -6.51 -6.35
N TYR A 198 8.71 -7.10 -6.31
CA TYR A 198 8.20 -7.89 -5.18
C TYR A 198 7.90 -9.32 -5.61
N ASP A 199 7.82 -10.24 -4.64
CA ASP A 199 7.42 -11.63 -4.89
C ASP A 199 5.91 -11.77 -4.92
N TYR A 200 5.23 -10.97 -4.09
CA TYR A 200 3.78 -10.79 -4.02
C TYR A 200 3.44 -9.31 -3.91
N LEU A 201 2.21 -8.95 -4.20
CA LEU A 201 1.77 -7.56 -4.25
C LEU A 201 0.38 -7.39 -3.62
N ARG A 202 0.29 -6.63 -2.53
CA ARG A 202 -0.98 -6.15 -2.00
C ARG A 202 -1.46 -4.96 -2.84
N ILE A 203 -2.73 -4.97 -3.20
CA ILE A 203 -3.39 -3.80 -3.80
C ILE A 203 -4.29 -3.17 -2.75
N ASP A 204 -3.93 -1.96 -2.36
CA ASP A 204 -4.69 -1.16 -1.42
C ASP A 204 -5.99 -0.65 -2.04
N HIS A 205 -7.08 -0.64 -1.26
CA HIS A 205 -8.42 -0.24 -1.68
C HIS A 205 -8.95 -0.99 -2.91
N PHE A 206 -8.82 -2.33 -2.90
CA PHE A 206 -9.17 -3.21 -4.02
C PHE A 206 -10.63 -3.05 -4.48
N ILE A 207 -11.54 -2.69 -3.57
CA ILE A 207 -12.95 -2.41 -3.91
C ILE A 207 -13.09 -1.30 -4.97
N GLY A 208 -12.11 -0.41 -5.10
CA GLY A 208 -12.11 0.68 -6.09
C GLY A 208 -12.15 0.20 -7.55
N PHE A 209 -11.81 -1.07 -7.84
CA PHE A 209 -12.04 -1.67 -9.15
C PHE A 209 -13.52 -2.00 -9.42
N PHE A 210 -14.36 -1.99 -8.40
CA PHE A 210 -15.79 -2.27 -8.49
C PHE A 210 -16.62 -1.01 -8.28
N LYS A 211 -16.43 -0.36 -7.12
CA LYS A 211 -17.05 0.91 -6.78
C LYS A 211 -16.05 1.80 -6.06
N TYR A 212 -16.09 3.08 -6.34
CA TYR A 212 -15.22 4.05 -5.70
C TYR A 212 -15.93 5.35 -5.39
N TRP A 213 -15.48 6.00 -4.31
CA TRP A 213 -16.03 7.27 -3.86
C TRP A 213 -15.32 8.42 -4.55
N SER A 214 -16.06 9.25 -5.29
CA SER A 214 -15.54 10.44 -5.96
C SER A 214 -16.09 11.69 -5.30
N ILE A 215 -15.22 12.68 -5.09
CA ILE A 215 -15.53 13.90 -4.36
C ILE A 215 -15.25 15.08 -5.29
N PRO A 216 -16.18 16.05 -5.44
CA PRO A 216 -15.88 17.30 -6.15
C PRO A 216 -14.71 18.01 -5.48
N LYS A 217 -13.73 18.43 -6.27
CA LYS A 217 -12.50 19.03 -5.75
C LYS A 217 -12.78 20.27 -4.91
N GLY A 218 -12.28 20.28 -3.68
CA GLY A 218 -12.47 21.37 -2.74
C GLY A 218 -13.71 21.26 -1.88
N GLU A 219 -14.52 20.22 -2.06
CA GLU A 219 -15.67 19.94 -1.22
C GLU A 219 -15.35 18.92 -0.11
N SER A 220 -16.27 18.77 0.84
CA SER A 220 -16.21 17.74 1.89
C SER A 220 -16.39 16.35 1.29
N ALA A 221 -15.80 15.32 1.92
CA ALA A 221 -16.07 13.93 1.54
C ALA A 221 -17.55 13.54 1.65
N LEU A 222 -18.33 14.23 2.49
CA LEU A 222 -19.78 14.05 2.59
C LEU A 222 -20.53 14.38 1.29
N ASN A 223 -19.97 15.22 0.42
CA ASN A 223 -20.57 15.63 -0.85
C ASN A 223 -20.12 14.72 -2.02
N GLY A 224 -19.41 13.65 -1.72
CA GLY A 224 -19.03 12.66 -2.71
C GLY A 224 -20.21 11.79 -3.18
N TYR A 225 -19.94 10.94 -4.15
CA TYR A 225 -20.89 9.97 -4.67
C TYR A 225 -20.18 8.74 -5.23
N TRP A 226 -20.88 7.60 -5.20
CA TRP A 226 -20.38 6.35 -5.73
C TRP A 226 -20.31 6.35 -7.25
N ARG A 227 -19.23 5.80 -7.77
CA ARG A 227 -19.01 5.55 -9.20
C ARG A 227 -18.60 4.11 -9.43
N GLU A 228 -18.90 3.65 -10.64
CA GLU A 228 -18.59 2.28 -11.06
C GLU A 228 -17.15 2.16 -11.56
N GLY A 229 -16.45 1.13 -11.06
CA GLY A 229 -15.15 0.71 -11.59
C GLY A 229 -15.29 -0.22 -12.82
N PRO A 230 -14.16 -0.74 -13.34
CA PRO A 230 -14.15 -1.61 -14.52
C PRO A 230 -14.66 -3.04 -14.23
N ARG A 231 -14.81 -3.42 -12.96
CA ARG A 231 -15.38 -4.67 -12.47
C ARG A 231 -14.70 -5.92 -13.08
N PHE A 232 -15.46 -6.99 -13.31
CA PHE A 232 -14.98 -8.28 -13.83
C PHE A 232 -14.15 -8.15 -15.12
N ASN A 233 -14.54 -7.27 -16.04
CA ASN A 233 -13.82 -7.07 -17.31
C ASN A 233 -12.34 -6.72 -17.13
N PHE A 234 -12.00 -6.01 -16.05
CA PHE A 234 -10.61 -5.68 -15.75
C PHE A 234 -9.80 -6.95 -15.45
N PHE A 235 -10.31 -7.81 -14.57
CA PHE A 235 -9.59 -9.02 -14.14
C PHE A 235 -9.51 -10.05 -15.28
N GLU A 236 -10.57 -10.20 -16.06
CA GLU A 236 -10.56 -11.04 -17.25
C GLU A 236 -9.46 -10.61 -18.23
N GLU A 237 -9.30 -9.31 -18.44
CA GLU A 237 -8.32 -8.82 -19.40
C GLU A 237 -6.89 -8.86 -18.85
N ILE A 238 -6.65 -8.40 -17.62
CA ILE A 238 -5.29 -8.39 -17.05
C ILE A 238 -4.76 -9.79 -16.75
N SER A 239 -5.64 -10.79 -16.48
CA SER A 239 -5.22 -12.18 -16.23
C SER A 239 -4.48 -12.82 -17.41
N LYS A 240 -4.61 -12.27 -18.60
CA LYS A 240 -3.90 -12.76 -19.80
C LYS A 240 -2.39 -12.49 -19.74
N ASP A 241 -1.98 -11.44 -19.03
CA ASP A 241 -0.60 -10.95 -19.04
C ASP A 241 0.00 -10.82 -17.62
N VAL A 242 -0.82 -10.84 -16.57
CA VAL A 242 -0.42 -10.69 -15.17
C VAL A 242 -0.74 -11.94 -14.38
N ASN A 243 0.19 -12.42 -13.57
CA ASN A 243 -0.07 -13.53 -12.67
C ASN A 243 -0.85 -13.08 -11.43
N LEU A 244 -2.18 -13.17 -11.49
CA LEU A 244 -3.08 -12.71 -10.43
C LEU A 244 -2.94 -13.49 -9.12
N THR A 245 -2.41 -14.73 -9.12
CA THR A 245 -2.18 -15.51 -7.90
C THR A 245 -1.07 -14.94 -7.01
N LYS A 246 -0.33 -13.96 -7.51
CA LYS A 246 0.67 -13.20 -6.74
C LYS A 246 0.11 -11.93 -6.10
N LEU A 247 -1.14 -11.61 -6.35
CA LEU A 247 -1.81 -10.47 -5.76
C LEU A 247 -2.43 -10.84 -4.40
N LEU A 248 -2.61 -9.85 -3.56
CA LEU A 248 -3.38 -9.87 -2.32
C LEU A 248 -4.28 -8.63 -2.34
N ALA A 249 -5.57 -8.84 -2.14
CA ALA A 249 -6.54 -7.76 -2.17
C ALA A 249 -6.74 -7.18 -0.78
N GLU A 250 -6.66 -5.84 -0.66
CA GLU A 250 -7.24 -5.16 0.48
C GLU A 250 -8.75 -5.00 0.23
N ASP A 251 -9.51 -5.93 0.79
CA ASP A 251 -10.96 -6.05 0.67
C ASP A 251 -11.67 -5.76 2.02
N LEU A 252 -11.11 -4.83 2.79
CA LEU A 252 -11.69 -4.42 4.07
C LEU A 252 -12.94 -3.58 3.87
N GLY A 253 -13.84 -3.59 4.85
CA GLY A 253 -15.14 -2.93 4.76
C GLY A 253 -16.21 -3.81 4.13
N VAL A 254 -17.16 -3.22 3.39
CA VAL A 254 -18.26 -3.96 2.75
C VAL A 254 -17.76 -4.67 1.49
N ILE A 255 -17.78 -5.99 1.50
CA ILE A 255 -17.36 -6.82 0.37
C ILE A 255 -18.57 -7.03 -0.55
N LEU A 256 -18.44 -6.63 -1.82
CA LEU A 256 -19.46 -6.88 -2.82
C LEU A 256 -19.44 -8.36 -3.28
N LYS A 257 -20.60 -8.91 -3.64
CA LYS A 257 -20.70 -10.29 -4.18
C LYS A 257 -19.79 -10.50 -5.39
N GLU A 258 -19.72 -9.50 -6.27
CA GLU A 258 -18.85 -9.56 -7.45
C GLU A 258 -17.36 -9.54 -7.09
N THR A 259 -16.98 -8.76 -6.06
CA THR A 259 -15.59 -8.77 -5.54
C THR A 259 -15.23 -10.17 -5.06
N LYS A 260 -16.09 -10.82 -4.25
CA LYS A 260 -15.86 -12.17 -3.76
C LYS A 260 -15.69 -13.16 -4.93
N GLN A 261 -16.58 -13.10 -5.94
CA GLN A 261 -16.49 -13.95 -7.13
C GLN A 261 -15.15 -13.79 -7.86
N VAL A 262 -14.66 -12.57 -8.04
CA VAL A 262 -13.35 -12.29 -8.67
C VAL A 262 -12.21 -12.87 -7.83
N LEU A 263 -12.23 -12.66 -6.52
CA LEU A 263 -11.18 -13.17 -5.63
C LEU A 263 -11.11 -14.70 -5.70
N GLU A 264 -12.27 -15.39 -5.68
CA GLU A 264 -12.36 -16.84 -5.79
C GLU A 264 -11.91 -17.34 -7.18
N GLU A 265 -12.40 -16.74 -8.26
CA GLU A 265 -12.11 -17.18 -9.63
C GLU A 265 -10.64 -17.07 -10.00
N TYR A 266 -9.99 -15.98 -9.57
CA TYR A 266 -8.57 -15.73 -9.87
C TYR A 266 -7.64 -16.17 -8.76
N ASN A 267 -8.14 -16.78 -7.69
CA ASN A 267 -7.37 -17.21 -6.51
C ASN A 267 -6.55 -16.05 -5.92
N ILE A 268 -7.15 -14.87 -5.78
CA ILE A 268 -6.56 -13.71 -5.14
C ILE A 268 -6.95 -13.72 -3.66
N PRO A 269 -6.00 -13.85 -2.71
CA PRO A 269 -6.32 -13.77 -1.29
C PRO A 269 -6.89 -12.40 -0.92
N GLY A 270 -7.98 -12.40 -0.16
CA GLY A 270 -8.46 -11.24 0.58
C GLY A 270 -7.82 -11.13 1.97
N MET A 271 -8.24 -10.15 2.77
CA MET A 271 -7.69 -9.86 4.09
C MET A 271 -8.73 -9.96 5.20
N LYS A 272 -8.31 -10.48 6.37
CA LYS A 272 -9.06 -10.37 7.63
C LYS A 272 -8.17 -9.77 8.71
N VAL A 273 -8.58 -8.66 9.29
CA VAL A 273 -7.86 -7.97 10.36
C VAL A 273 -8.57 -8.24 11.69
N LEU A 274 -7.93 -8.95 12.60
CA LEU A 274 -8.58 -9.43 13.83
C LEU A 274 -9.12 -8.30 14.70
N GLN A 275 -8.41 -7.18 14.82
CA GLN A 275 -8.87 -5.99 15.56
C GLN A 275 -10.23 -5.48 15.08
N GLN A 276 -10.55 -5.66 13.79
CA GLN A 276 -11.81 -5.22 13.17
C GLN A 276 -12.90 -6.30 13.25
N ARG A 277 -12.53 -7.55 13.50
CA ARG A 277 -13.44 -8.70 13.45
C ARG A 277 -13.89 -9.21 14.82
N ILE A 278 -13.29 -8.75 15.89
CA ILE A 278 -13.81 -9.05 17.24
C ILE A 278 -15.13 -8.30 17.40
N PRO A 279 -16.24 -9.04 17.64
CA PRO A 279 -17.56 -8.42 17.73
C PRO A 279 -17.67 -7.43 18.87
N ASP A 280 -18.51 -6.42 18.67
CA ASP A 280 -18.98 -5.55 19.72
C ASP A 280 -20.49 -5.72 19.85
N SER A 281 -20.95 -6.16 21.02
CA SER A 281 -22.38 -6.30 21.27
C SER A 281 -23.11 -4.95 21.35
N ASP A 282 -22.36 -3.88 21.58
CA ASP A 282 -22.90 -2.52 21.73
C ASP A 282 -22.84 -1.73 20.38
N GLU A 283 -22.01 -2.17 19.43
CA GLU A 283 -21.98 -1.63 18.07
C GLU A 283 -22.98 -2.39 17.19
N GLY A 284 -23.96 -1.66 16.65
CA GLY A 284 -24.79 -2.19 15.55
C GLY A 284 -23.97 -2.49 14.30
N LEU A 285 -24.64 -2.66 13.16
CA LEU A 285 -23.99 -2.77 11.84
C LEU A 285 -22.94 -1.67 11.64
N PRO A 286 -21.83 -1.96 10.91
CA PRO A 286 -20.79 -0.96 10.65
C PRO A 286 -21.41 0.36 10.22
N TYR A 287 -20.97 1.46 10.83
CA TYR A 287 -21.44 2.79 10.45
C TYR A 287 -20.88 3.14 9.06
N LEU A 288 -21.76 3.29 8.11
CA LEU A 288 -21.47 3.67 6.73
C LEU A 288 -21.91 5.11 6.39
N GLY A 289 -21.87 6.03 7.36
CA GLY A 289 -22.33 7.39 7.19
C GLY A 289 -23.86 7.56 7.45
N ASP A 290 -24.37 8.78 7.40
CA ASP A 290 -25.80 9.05 7.52
C ASP A 290 -26.57 8.58 6.28
N SER A 291 -27.77 8.02 6.49
CA SER A 291 -28.60 7.40 5.45
C SER A 291 -29.01 8.35 4.31
N ASP A 292 -28.95 9.65 4.55
CA ASP A 292 -29.33 10.67 3.57
C ASP A 292 -28.18 11.07 2.63
N VAL A 293 -26.93 10.68 2.95
CA VAL A 293 -25.74 11.09 2.21
C VAL A 293 -25.17 9.92 1.36
N VAL A 294 -25.36 8.68 1.82
CA VAL A 294 -24.83 7.48 1.14
C VAL A 294 -25.99 6.59 0.76
N ASP A 295 -26.06 6.16 -0.50
CA ASP A 295 -27.01 5.12 -0.93
C ASP A 295 -26.62 3.76 -0.35
N LYS A 296 -26.78 3.63 0.97
CA LYS A 296 -26.52 2.42 1.74
C LYS A 296 -27.31 1.23 1.21
N LYS A 297 -28.55 1.50 0.76
CA LYS A 297 -29.44 0.42 0.35
C LYS A 297 -28.86 -0.32 -0.85
N SER A 298 -28.36 0.39 -1.85
CA SER A 298 -27.73 -0.24 -3.01
C SER A 298 -26.44 -0.98 -2.64
N LEU A 299 -25.64 -0.43 -1.74
CA LEU A 299 -24.40 -1.05 -1.29
C LEU A 299 -24.69 -2.34 -0.50
N PHE A 300 -25.68 -2.34 0.41
CA PHE A 300 -26.05 -3.54 1.17
C PHE A 300 -26.74 -4.60 0.32
N GLU A 301 -27.52 -4.23 -0.70
CA GLU A 301 -28.10 -5.19 -1.65
C GLU A 301 -27.03 -5.93 -2.47
N GLU A 302 -25.87 -5.31 -2.69
CA GLU A 302 -24.73 -5.88 -3.39
C GLU A 302 -23.72 -6.55 -2.43
N ALA A 303 -23.84 -6.37 -1.10
CA ALA A 303 -22.93 -6.95 -0.13
C ALA A 303 -23.03 -8.49 -0.07
N SER A 304 -21.91 -9.14 0.25
CA SER A 304 -21.86 -10.57 0.52
C SER A 304 -22.53 -10.90 1.85
N ASP A 305 -23.31 -11.98 1.90
CA ASP A 305 -23.99 -12.43 3.12
C ASP A 305 -22.99 -12.84 4.23
N ASP A 306 -21.78 -13.29 3.87
CA ASP A 306 -20.74 -13.75 4.80
C ASP A 306 -20.05 -12.61 5.57
N TYR A 307 -20.29 -11.34 5.20
CA TYR A 307 -19.68 -10.20 5.87
C TYR A 307 -19.95 -10.16 7.37
N PHE A 308 -21.11 -10.63 7.78
CA PHE A 308 -21.59 -10.55 9.16
C PHE A 308 -21.39 -11.82 9.99
N GLU A 309 -21.08 -12.97 9.37
CA GLU A 309 -21.13 -14.27 10.05
C GLU A 309 -19.78 -14.81 10.50
N GLU A 310 -18.68 -14.44 9.85
CA GLU A 310 -17.34 -15.00 10.11
C GLU A 310 -16.51 -14.11 11.03
N THR A 311 -16.76 -14.16 12.32
CA THR A 311 -16.02 -13.34 13.29
C THR A 311 -14.82 -14.09 13.89
N HIS A 312 -14.95 -15.40 14.16
CA HIS A 312 -13.88 -16.19 14.79
C HIS A 312 -12.82 -16.66 13.77
N PRO A 313 -11.50 -16.46 14.04
CA PRO A 313 -10.43 -16.79 13.08
C PRO A 313 -10.42 -18.22 12.54
N ARG A 314 -10.86 -19.21 13.31
CA ARG A 314 -10.94 -20.62 12.88
C ARG A 314 -12.02 -20.88 11.82
N SER A 315 -13.00 -19.96 11.66
CA SER A 315 -14.04 -20.05 10.62
C SER A 315 -13.64 -19.36 9.31
N TRP A 316 -12.56 -18.58 9.30
CA TRP A 316 -12.13 -17.87 8.11
C TRP A 316 -11.71 -18.80 7.00
N GLU A 317 -11.93 -18.42 5.76
CA GLU A 317 -11.60 -19.23 4.59
C GLU A 317 -10.08 -19.40 4.43
N PHE A 318 -9.67 -20.54 3.89
CA PHE A 318 -8.25 -20.85 3.66
C PHE A 318 -7.60 -19.85 2.70
N SER A 319 -8.32 -19.39 1.67
CA SER A 319 -7.84 -18.46 0.64
C SER A 319 -7.50 -17.05 1.14
N LEU A 320 -7.64 -16.76 2.44
CA LEU A 320 -7.45 -15.43 3.00
C LEU A 320 -6.09 -15.27 3.68
N ALA A 321 -5.73 -13.99 3.92
CA ALA A 321 -4.64 -13.59 4.79
C ALA A 321 -5.19 -13.01 6.10
N ALA A 322 -4.78 -13.58 7.22
CA ALA A 322 -5.16 -13.12 8.55
C ALA A 322 -4.10 -12.18 9.13
N TYR A 323 -4.53 -11.07 9.70
CA TYR A 323 -3.67 -10.05 10.30
C TYR A 323 -4.05 -9.80 11.76
N THR A 324 -3.08 -9.54 12.64
CA THR A 324 -3.36 -8.93 13.94
C THR A 324 -3.85 -7.50 13.76
N GLY A 325 -3.11 -6.70 13.05
CA GLY A 325 -3.38 -5.34 12.61
C GLY A 325 -2.51 -5.02 11.41
N THR A 326 -2.79 -3.92 10.71
CA THR A 326 -2.01 -3.40 9.59
C THR A 326 -1.19 -2.18 10.00
N HIS A 327 -0.47 -1.56 9.06
CA HIS A 327 0.20 -0.28 9.30
C HIS A 327 -0.77 0.86 9.64
N ASP A 328 -2.05 0.75 9.29
CA ASP A 328 -3.10 1.73 9.59
C ASP A 328 -3.81 1.46 10.92
N SER A 329 -3.57 0.29 11.50
CA SER A 329 -4.16 -0.10 12.77
C SER A 329 -3.36 0.45 13.96
N PRO A 330 -3.98 0.61 15.15
CA PRO A 330 -3.23 0.71 16.40
C PRO A 330 -2.35 -0.54 16.60
N THR A 331 -1.30 -0.44 17.41
CA THR A 331 -0.63 -1.65 17.89
C THR A 331 -1.63 -2.51 18.68
N THR A 332 -1.45 -3.82 18.72
CA THR A 332 -2.39 -4.68 19.48
C THR A 332 -2.45 -4.30 20.95
N LYS A 333 -1.34 -3.82 21.52
CA LYS A 333 -1.33 -3.33 22.91
C LYS A 333 -2.11 -2.03 23.07
N GLU A 334 -1.97 -1.07 22.13
CA GLU A 334 -2.77 0.15 22.10
C GLU A 334 -4.26 -0.18 21.94
N TRP A 335 -4.61 -1.15 21.08
CA TRP A 335 -5.97 -1.61 20.90
C TRP A 335 -6.57 -2.14 22.20
N PHE A 336 -5.82 -2.91 23.03
CA PHE A 336 -6.27 -3.35 24.34
C PHE A 336 -6.47 -2.21 25.34
N ASP A 337 -5.69 -1.13 25.23
CA ASP A 337 -5.84 0.05 26.08
C ASP A 337 -7.11 0.86 25.75
N GLU A 338 -7.58 0.78 24.49
CA GLU A 338 -8.69 1.57 23.94
C GLU A 338 -10.00 0.78 23.78
N VAL A 339 -9.91 -0.55 23.68
CA VAL A 339 -11.07 -1.41 23.40
C VAL A 339 -12.08 -1.35 24.55
N ASN A 340 -13.37 -1.31 24.17
CA ASN A 340 -14.43 -1.36 25.17
C ASN A 340 -14.56 -2.74 25.82
N LYS A 341 -15.32 -2.80 26.93
CA LYS A 341 -15.48 -4.00 27.73
C LYS A 341 -16.08 -5.16 26.93
N SER A 342 -17.03 -4.91 26.04
CA SER A 342 -17.70 -5.93 25.24
C SER A 342 -16.72 -6.62 24.27
N LYS A 343 -15.96 -5.86 23.50
CA LYS A 343 -14.93 -6.41 22.62
C LYS A 343 -13.86 -7.18 23.38
N TYR A 344 -13.45 -6.67 24.55
CA TYR A 344 -12.47 -7.38 25.38
C TYR A 344 -13.01 -8.71 25.89
N GLU A 345 -14.28 -8.78 26.35
CA GLU A 345 -14.93 -10.03 26.77
C GLU A 345 -15.01 -11.03 25.61
N ASN A 346 -15.38 -10.60 24.41
CA ASN A 346 -15.39 -11.44 23.21
C ASN A 346 -13.98 -11.93 22.82
N PHE A 347 -12.96 -11.10 22.97
CA PHE A 347 -11.57 -11.53 22.81
C PHE A 347 -11.20 -12.63 23.84
N LEU A 348 -11.59 -12.46 25.10
CA LEU A 348 -11.34 -13.48 26.13
C LEU A 348 -12.03 -14.81 25.80
N ASP A 349 -13.26 -14.77 25.27
CA ASP A 349 -13.97 -15.98 24.84
C ASP A 349 -13.24 -16.66 23.67
N TYR A 350 -12.75 -15.90 22.69
CA TYR A 350 -11.92 -16.45 21.61
C TYR A 350 -10.63 -17.04 22.14
N SER A 351 -9.98 -16.37 23.10
CA SER A 351 -8.73 -16.85 23.71
C SER A 351 -8.90 -18.15 24.48
N GLN A 352 -10.12 -18.48 24.95
CA GLN A 352 -10.39 -19.78 25.61
C GLN A 352 -10.33 -20.95 24.61
N THR A 353 -10.50 -20.71 23.32
CA THR A 353 -10.44 -21.73 22.27
C THR A 353 -9.03 -22.05 21.80
N LEU A 354 -8.02 -21.28 22.21
CA LEU A 354 -6.63 -21.43 21.79
C LEU A 354 -6.03 -22.76 22.24
N ASP A 355 -5.38 -23.45 21.32
CA ASP A 355 -4.52 -24.61 21.59
C ASP A 355 -3.15 -24.14 22.13
N ASN A 356 -2.68 -22.98 21.67
CA ASN A 356 -1.42 -22.37 22.08
C ASN A 356 -1.69 -21.08 22.87
N LYS A 357 -1.90 -21.21 24.16
CA LYS A 357 -2.21 -20.08 25.03
C LYS A 357 -0.96 -19.56 25.72
N PHE A 358 -0.83 -18.24 25.74
CA PHE A 358 0.22 -17.51 26.45
C PHE A 358 -0.33 -16.81 27.71
N ASP A 359 0.53 -16.47 28.66
CA ASP A 359 0.18 -15.65 29.81
C ASP A 359 0.07 -14.16 29.52
N ASN A 360 -0.08 -13.81 28.24
CA ASN A 360 -0.06 -12.45 27.72
C ASN A 360 -1.11 -12.27 26.61
N ASP A 361 -1.93 -11.23 26.71
CA ASP A 361 -3.06 -11.01 25.81
C ASP A 361 -2.60 -10.67 24.37
N VAL A 362 -1.50 -9.93 24.19
CA VAL A 362 -0.96 -9.62 22.85
C VAL A 362 -0.52 -10.90 22.15
N TRP A 363 0.15 -11.81 22.84
CA TRP A 363 0.54 -13.09 22.29
C TRP A 363 -0.64 -14.05 22.08
N ASN A 364 -1.69 -13.97 22.90
CA ASN A 364 -2.94 -14.68 22.62
C ASN A 364 -3.63 -14.13 21.37
N PHE A 365 -3.56 -12.83 21.15
CA PHE A 365 -4.08 -12.20 19.93
C PHE A 365 -3.32 -12.68 18.67
N ILE A 366 -1.98 -12.73 18.73
CA ILE A 366 -1.15 -13.32 17.69
C ILE A 366 -1.51 -14.79 17.48
N SER A 367 -1.70 -15.57 18.57
CA SER A 367 -2.04 -16.97 18.52
C SER A 367 -3.38 -17.21 17.81
N LEU A 368 -4.39 -16.38 18.03
CA LEU A 368 -5.67 -16.43 17.29
C LEU A 368 -5.49 -16.29 15.79
N VAL A 369 -4.61 -15.40 15.35
CA VAL A 369 -4.29 -15.22 13.91
C VAL A 369 -3.52 -16.45 13.38
N TRP A 370 -2.57 -16.99 14.15
CA TRP A 370 -1.80 -18.19 13.77
C TRP A 370 -2.63 -19.46 13.71
N GLU A 371 -3.61 -19.59 14.62
CA GLU A 371 -4.55 -20.72 14.63
C GLU A 371 -5.75 -20.54 13.69
N SER A 372 -5.79 -19.42 12.94
CA SER A 372 -6.80 -19.24 11.90
C SER A 372 -6.64 -20.29 10.80
N ASN A 373 -7.71 -20.53 10.06
CA ASN A 373 -7.65 -21.43 8.89
C ASN A 373 -6.99 -20.78 7.66
N CYS A 374 -6.68 -19.48 7.70
CA CYS A 374 -6.12 -18.72 6.58
C CYS A 374 -4.75 -19.25 6.14
N GLN A 375 -4.45 -19.20 4.84
CA GLN A 375 -3.16 -19.62 4.31
C GLN A 375 -1.99 -18.75 4.77
N LEU A 376 -2.23 -17.47 5.03
CA LEU A 376 -1.24 -16.53 5.55
C LEU A 376 -1.66 -16.02 6.92
N ALA A 377 -0.71 -15.94 7.85
CA ALA A 377 -0.85 -15.27 9.14
C ALA A 377 0.23 -14.18 9.24
N ILE A 378 -0.17 -12.96 9.48
CA ILE A 378 0.69 -11.78 9.45
C ILE A 378 0.53 -10.98 10.75
N THR A 379 1.64 -10.59 11.34
CA THR A 379 1.67 -9.71 12.51
C THR A 379 2.74 -8.63 12.33
N THR A 380 2.60 -7.54 13.07
CA THR A 380 3.58 -6.46 13.05
C THR A 380 4.74 -6.75 14.00
N VAL A 381 5.90 -6.15 13.72
CA VAL A 381 7.05 -6.22 14.65
C VAL A 381 6.69 -5.56 15.99
N GLN A 382 5.84 -4.54 15.96
CA GLN A 382 5.36 -3.85 17.15
C GLN A 382 4.57 -4.81 18.07
N ASP A 383 3.72 -5.65 17.48
CA ASP A 383 2.93 -6.63 18.23
C ASP A 383 3.82 -7.74 18.79
N LEU A 384 4.77 -8.26 18.00
CA LEU A 384 5.74 -9.23 18.49
C LEU A 384 6.53 -8.74 19.72
N LEU A 385 6.81 -7.44 19.78
CA LEU A 385 7.55 -6.78 20.86
C LEU A 385 6.64 -6.13 21.90
N GLU A 386 5.32 -6.31 21.81
CA GLU A 386 4.33 -5.77 22.75
C GLU A 386 4.44 -4.26 22.97
N LEU A 387 4.71 -3.51 21.89
CA LEU A 387 4.91 -2.07 21.93
C LEU A 387 3.59 -1.32 22.01
N ASP A 388 3.59 -0.21 22.77
CA ASP A 388 2.45 0.66 22.98
C ASP A 388 2.21 1.64 21.79
N SER A 389 1.27 2.55 21.95
CA SER A 389 0.88 3.59 20.97
C SER A 389 2.04 4.43 20.44
N LYS A 390 3.16 4.53 21.15
CA LYS A 390 4.36 5.25 20.67
C LYS A 390 5.04 4.57 19.50
N ALA A 391 4.75 3.30 19.26
CA ALA A 391 5.25 2.53 18.14
C ALA A 391 4.24 2.48 16.97
N ARG A 392 3.09 3.12 17.08
CA ARG A 392 2.12 3.19 15.99
C ARG A 392 2.75 3.75 14.73
N PHE A 393 2.41 3.16 13.58
CA PHE A 393 3.06 3.45 12.31
C PHE A 393 2.37 4.59 11.57
N ASN A 394 1.04 4.50 11.46
CA ASN A 394 0.21 5.45 10.74
C ASN A 394 -1.13 5.66 11.44
N ILE A 395 -1.63 6.89 11.37
CA ILE A 395 -2.98 7.26 11.81
C ILE A 395 -3.72 7.78 10.58
N PRO A 396 -4.63 6.99 9.99
CA PRO A 396 -5.38 7.40 8.80
C PRO A 396 -6.05 8.75 8.97
N GLY A 397 -6.07 9.56 7.90
CA GLY A 397 -6.66 10.90 7.92
C GLY A 397 -5.79 12.00 8.56
N THR A 398 -4.58 11.68 9.02
CA THR A 398 -3.62 12.66 9.53
C THR A 398 -2.40 12.80 8.64
N SER A 399 -1.73 13.97 8.66
CA SER A 399 -0.55 14.24 7.85
C SER A 399 0.76 14.33 8.63
N GLU A 400 0.70 14.27 9.98
CA GLU A 400 1.86 14.46 10.84
C GLU A 400 2.17 13.21 11.66
N ASN A 401 3.44 13.01 11.96
CA ASN A 401 3.96 11.93 12.82
C ASN A 401 3.71 10.50 12.30
N ASN A 402 3.33 10.33 11.04
CA ASN A 402 3.17 9.05 10.39
C ASN A 402 4.49 8.55 9.80
N TRP A 403 4.68 7.23 9.75
CA TRP A 403 5.80 6.54 9.10
C TRP A 403 7.19 6.83 9.73
N ILE A 404 7.22 7.37 10.95
CA ILE A 404 8.46 7.79 11.62
C ILE A 404 9.03 6.74 12.59
N TRP A 405 8.23 5.76 13.01
CA TRP A 405 8.70 4.71 13.90
C TRP A 405 9.80 3.86 13.24
N ARG A 406 10.81 3.50 14.02
CA ARG A 406 11.89 2.60 13.64
C ARG A 406 12.19 1.62 14.76
N LEU A 407 12.55 0.39 14.38
CA LEU A 407 13.07 -0.60 15.32
C LEU A 407 14.46 -0.13 15.80
N ASP A 408 14.63 0.03 17.10
CA ASP A 408 15.87 0.54 17.69
C ASP A 408 17.06 -0.40 17.43
N ASN A 409 16.83 -1.71 17.60
CA ASN A 409 17.85 -2.74 17.33
C ASN A 409 17.18 -4.10 17.07
N PHE A 410 17.92 -5.00 16.40
CA PHE A 410 17.45 -6.35 16.10
C PHE A 410 17.60 -7.33 17.29
N GLU A 411 18.33 -6.98 18.33
CA GLU A 411 18.55 -7.86 19.50
C GLU A 411 17.22 -8.12 20.25
N SER A 412 16.32 -7.13 20.26
CA SER A 412 14.98 -7.27 20.86
C SER A 412 14.16 -8.39 20.21
N LEU A 413 14.35 -8.66 18.93
CA LEU A 413 13.64 -9.74 18.22
C LEU A 413 14.11 -11.13 18.64
N LYS A 414 15.34 -11.28 19.17
CA LYS A 414 15.84 -12.58 19.65
C LYS A 414 14.99 -13.13 20.80
N GLY A 415 14.45 -12.24 21.64
CA GLY A 415 13.63 -12.65 22.77
C GLY A 415 12.29 -13.28 22.38
N VAL A 416 11.79 -13.00 21.18
CA VAL A 416 10.48 -13.49 20.69
C VAL A 416 10.61 -14.65 19.69
N THR A 417 11.82 -14.94 19.22
CA THR A 417 12.07 -15.97 18.19
C THR A 417 11.60 -17.35 18.64
N ASP A 418 11.84 -17.74 19.88
CA ASP A 418 11.49 -19.07 20.39
C ASP A 418 9.95 -19.23 20.47
N SER A 419 9.24 -18.21 20.95
CA SER A 419 7.77 -18.20 21.02
C SER A 419 7.15 -18.27 19.63
N LEU A 420 7.68 -17.50 18.67
CA LEU A 420 7.19 -17.51 17.28
C LEU A 420 7.47 -18.85 16.61
N ASN A 421 8.65 -19.45 16.80
CA ASN A 421 8.98 -20.76 16.27
C ASN A 421 8.08 -21.85 16.87
N ALA A 422 7.83 -21.83 18.17
CA ALA A 422 6.93 -22.77 18.81
C ALA A 422 5.50 -22.67 18.22
N LEU A 423 5.02 -21.45 18.01
CA LEU A 423 3.71 -21.19 17.41
C LEU A 423 3.66 -21.64 15.94
N ASN A 424 4.69 -21.36 15.13
CA ASN A 424 4.80 -21.86 13.77
C ASN A 424 4.72 -23.38 13.70
N HIS A 425 5.47 -24.09 14.57
CA HIS A 425 5.46 -25.55 14.62
C HIS A 425 4.10 -26.12 15.00
N SER A 426 3.47 -25.58 16.03
CA SER A 426 2.18 -26.09 16.52
C SER A 426 1.03 -25.86 15.54
N THR A 427 1.12 -24.81 14.72
CA THR A 427 0.10 -24.45 13.73
C THR A 427 0.46 -24.88 12.28
N ASN A 428 1.56 -25.64 12.11
CA ASN A 428 2.08 -26.07 10.79
C ASN A 428 2.35 -24.91 9.80
N ARG A 429 2.75 -23.76 10.31
CA ARG A 429 3.15 -22.58 9.52
C ARG A 429 4.69 -22.49 9.43
N ASN A 430 5.33 -23.39 8.69
CA ASN A 430 6.79 -23.47 8.54
C ASN A 430 7.28 -22.89 7.23
#